data_5918b0f64f99dfdb13feb3b4997190b7
#
_entry.id   5918b0f64f99dfdb13feb3b4997190b7
#
_cell.length_a   1.000
_cell.length_b   1.000
_cell.length_c   1.000
_cell.angle_alpha   90.00
_cell.angle_beta   90.00
_cell.angle_gamma   90.00
#
_symmetry.space_group_name_H-M   'P 1'
#
loop_
_entity.id
_entity.type
_entity.pdbx_description
1 polymer ?
#
loop_
_entity_poly.entity_id
_entity_poly.type
_entity_poly.pdbx_seq_one_letter_code
_entity_poly.pdbx_strand_id
1 'polypeptide(L)'
;MKIYAVSDLHGNLDGLDPCDANLVVIAGDLAPMKGWGVWHVNDQVKWINRKFSAWCEKYPKTEFVVIPGNHDLFAQRDDVPTKAVWPSNVHFIVDRVVEVKGFRIAGSPWIPPISGRWAFETRDEADLASHFAWIPEGVDILITHTPPFVEDWDVDVSLQTQSPHFGSRALAATITRVKPKLAFCGHIHTGDHRAHDMVHENGLITKIYNVSRLDEDYRIAFEPFVSEL
;
A
#
# COMPACT_ATOMS: atom_id res chain seq x y z
N MET A 1 -6.13 -10.11 -17.03
CA MET A 1 -5.87 -8.68 -16.74
C MET A 1 -4.46 -8.56 -16.19
N LYS A 2 -3.62 -7.70 -16.79
CA LYS A 2 -2.23 -7.51 -16.31
C LYS A 2 -2.22 -6.48 -15.17
N ILE A 3 -1.76 -6.91 -13.99
CA ILE A 3 -1.59 -6.09 -12.80
C ILE A 3 -0.10 -5.79 -12.63
N TYR A 4 0.18 -4.54 -12.28
CA TYR A 4 1.48 -4.04 -11.88
C TYR A 4 1.33 -3.48 -10.46
N ALA A 5 2.06 -4.01 -9.48
CA ALA A 5 1.93 -3.55 -8.10
C ALA A 5 3.29 -3.12 -7.52
N VAL A 6 3.24 -2.06 -6.71
CA VAL A 6 4.42 -1.46 -6.09
C VAL A 6 4.01 -0.71 -4.82
N SER A 7 4.94 -0.53 -3.90
CA SER A 7 4.78 0.26 -2.68
C SER A 7 6.09 0.97 -2.32
N ASP A 8 6.03 1.85 -1.33
CA ASP A 8 7.21 2.49 -0.72
C ASP A 8 8.09 3.19 -1.77
N LEU A 9 7.44 3.99 -2.60
CA LEU A 9 8.10 4.75 -3.65
C LEU A 9 8.88 5.96 -3.11
N HIS A 10 8.42 6.56 -2.02
CA HIS A 10 9.01 7.76 -1.41
C HIS A 10 9.39 8.83 -2.43
N GLY A 11 8.53 8.97 -3.46
CA GLY A 11 8.74 9.92 -4.55
C GLY A 11 9.69 9.46 -5.67
N ASN A 12 10.17 8.22 -5.63
CA ASN A 12 11.05 7.66 -6.65
C ASN A 12 10.23 6.88 -7.70
N LEU A 13 10.14 7.44 -8.92
CA LEU A 13 9.47 6.83 -10.06
C LEU A 13 10.45 6.24 -11.09
N ASP A 14 11.75 6.24 -10.78
CA ASP A 14 12.80 5.83 -11.73
C ASP A 14 12.66 4.34 -12.07
N GLY A 15 12.71 4.04 -13.36
CA GLY A 15 12.61 2.68 -13.88
C GLY A 15 11.22 2.05 -13.79
N LEU A 16 10.17 2.78 -13.32
CA LEU A 16 8.79 2.29 -13.34
C LEU A 16 8.18 2.50 -14.72
N ASP A 17 7.86 1.41 -15.40
CA ASP A 17 7.18 1.43 -16.70
C ASP A 17 6.02 0.41 -16.76
N PRO A 18 4.80 0.80 -16.36
CA PRO A 18 3.62 -0.04 -16.45
C PRO A 18 2.94 -0.02 -17.83
N CYS A 19 3.67 0.15 -18.93
CA CYS A 19 3.12 0.43 -20.27
C CYS A 19 2.05 -0.57 -20.72
N ASP A 20 2.15 -1.84 -20.34
CA ASP A 20 1.20 -2.89 -20.72
C ASP A 20 0.21 -3.27 -19.59
N ALA A 21 0.27 -2.59 -18.45
CA ALA A 21 -0.61 -2.88 -17.34
C ALA A 21 -2.03 -2.35 -17.60
N ASN A 22 -3.03 -3.15 -17.19
CA ASN A 22 -4.42 -2.69 -17.14
C ASN A 22 -4.72 -1.97 -15.83
N LEU A 23 -4.06 -2.42 -14.75
CA LEU A 23 -4.20 -1.93 -13.39
C LEU A 23 -2.82 -1.76 -12.77
N VAL A 24 -2.56 -0.59 -12.19
CA VAL A 24 -1.43 -0.33 -11.29
C VAL A 24 -1.96 -0.20 -9.86
N VAL A 25 -1.37 -0.94 -8.95
CA VAL A 25 -1.63 -0.86 -7.51
C VAL A 25 -0.45 -0.19 -6.83
N ILE A 26 -0.70 0.84 -6.00
CA ILE A 26 0.31 1.46 -5.15
C ILE A 26 -0.13 1.33 -3.69
N ALA A 27 0.63 0.51 -2.94
CA ALA A 27 0.26 0.10 -1.58
C ALA A 27 0.86 0.99 -0.47
N GLY A 28 0.93 2.30 -0.71
CA GLY A 28 1.34 3.30 0.27
C GLY A 28 2.75 3.84 0.09
N ASP A 29 3.07 4.83 0.90
CA ASP A 29 4.33 5.57 0.92
C ASP A 29 4.74 6.07 -0.48
N LEU A 30 3.75 6.74 -1.11
CA LEU A 30 3.87 7.26 -2.47
C LEU A 30 4.79 8.48 -2.55
N ALA A 31 4.57 9.47 -1.67
CA ALA A 31 5.14 10.80 -1.83
C ALA A 31 6.51 10.93 -1.14
N PRO A 32 7.39 11.84 -1.62
CA PRO A 32 8.68 12.06 -0.98
C PRO A 32 8.50 12.64 0.42
N MET A 33 9.27 12.15 1.39
CA MET A 33 9.31 12.71 2.73
C MET A 33 10.71 13.25 3.05
N LYS A 34 10.83 14.58 3.16
CA LYS A 34 12.10 15.27 3.46
C LYS A 34 12.14 15.88 4.86
N GLY A 35 11.09 15.65 5.67
CA GLY A 35 10.95 16.17 7.01
C GLY A 35 9.50 16.29 7.47
N TRP A 36 9.27 17.00 8.56
CA TRP A 36 7.98 17.13 9.24
C TRP A 36 7.40 18.55 9.09
N GLY A 37 6.08 18.65 9.22
CA GLY A 37 5.37 19.93 9.25
C GLY A 37 4.74 20.35 7.93
N VAL A 38 4.00 21.47 7.95
CA VAL A 38 3.15 21.95 6.85
C VAL A 38 3.91 22.14 5.53
N TRP A 39 5.15 22.61 5.61
CA TRP A 39 5.97 22.84 4.41
C TRP A 39 6.27 21.53 3.67
N HIS A 40 6.58 20.48 4.40
CA HIS A 40 6.87 19.15 3.80
C HIS A 40 5.61 18.51 3.22
N VAL A 41 4.46 18.67 3.90
CA VAL A 41 3.17 18.23 3.37
C VAL A 41 2.83 18.96 2.07
N ASN A 42 3.06 20.27 1.99
CA ASN A 42 2.91 21.02 0.74
C ASN A 42 3.84 20.53 -0.37
N ASP A 43 5.06 20.11 -0.03
CA ASP A 43 5.99 19.58 -1.04
C ASP A 43 5.54 18.20 -1.53
N GLN A 44 4.94 17.37 -0.67
CA GLN A 44 4.28 16.12 -1.09
C GLN A 44 3.16 16.41 -2.10
N VAL A 45 2.25 17.34 -1.76
CA VAL A 45 1.15 17.73 -2.66
C VAL A 45 1.67 18.30 -4.00
N LYS A 46 2.68 19.16 -3.98
CA LYS A 46 3.29 19.68 -5.20
C LYS A 46 3.91 18.58 -6.06
N TRP A 47 4.56 17.60 -5.42
CA TRP A 47 5.14 16.47 -6.12
C TRP A 47 4.05 15.61 -6.77
N ILE A 48 2.96 15.33 -6.07
CA ILE A 48 1.79 14.62 -6.61
C ILE A 48 1.25 15.36 -7.84
N ASN A 49 0.94 16.65 -7.69
CA ASN A 49 0.31 17.46 -8.75
C ASN A 49 1.20 17.66 -9.99
N ARG A 50 2.51 17.49 -9.86
CA ARG A 50 3.46 17.74 -10.97
C ARG A 50 4.12 16.49 -11.50
N LYS A 51 4.68 15.66 -10.60
CA LYS A 51 5.51 14.51 -11.00
C LYS A 51 4.68 13.25 -11.15
N PHE A 52 3.92 12.92 -10.10
CA PHE A 52 3.09 11.71 -10.12
C PHE A 52 1.96 11.80 -11.16
N SER A 53 1.23 12.91 -11.20
CA SER A 53 0.18 13.12 -12.20
C SER A 53 0.71 13.02 -13.61
N ALA A 54 1.83 13.70 -13.93
CA ALA A 54 2.44 13.63 -15.25
C ALA A 54 2.96 12.22 -15.59
N TRP A 55 3.34 11.41 -14.59
CA TRP A 55 3.70 10.02 -14.82
C TRP A 55 2.48 9.17 -15.15
N CYS A 56 1.37 9.28 -14.39
CA CYS A 56 0.14 8.55 -14.66
C CYS A 56 -0.48 8.90 -16.03
N GLU A 57 -0.42 10.17 -16.43
CA GLU A 57 -0.95 10.66 -17.72
C GLU A 57 -0.24 10.09 -18.95
N LYS A 58 0.98 9.53 -18.79
CA LYS A 58 1.66 8.79 -19.86
C LYS A 58 0.96 7.47 -20.20
N TYR A 59 0.15 6.94 -19.29
CA TYR A 59 -0.52 5.65 -19.39
C TYR A 59 -2.04 5.79 -19.35
N PRO A 60 -2.67 6.45 -20.32
CA PRO A 60 -4.10 6.84 -20.26
C PRO A 60 -5.07 5.65 -20.33
N LYS A 61 -4.59 4.45 -20.66
CA LYS A 61 -5.40 3.21 -20.71
C LYS A 61 -5.28 2.39 -19.41
N THR A 62 -4.33 2.72 -18.55
CA THR A 62 -4.03 2.07 -17.29
C THR A 62 -4.78 2.78 -16.16
N GLU A 63 -5.49 2.01 -15.34
CA GLU A 63 -6.10 2.53 -14.11
C GLU A 63 -5.10 2.39 -12.96
N PHE A 64 -5.04 3.39 -12.12
CA PHE A 64 -4.18 3.40 -10.93
C PHE A 64 -5.06 3.38 -9.69
N VAL A 65 -4.87 2.41 -8.81
CA VAL A 65 -5.48 2.40 -7.46
C VAL A 65 -4.39 2.63 -6.44
N VAL A 66 -4.51 3.70 -5.69
CA VAL A 66 -3.48 4.21 -4.79
C VAL A 66 -4.04 4.36 -3.39
N ILE A 67 -3.39 3.77 -2.41
CA ILE A 67 -3.61 4.10 -1.00
C ILE A 67 -2.43 4.93 -0.48
N PRO A 68 -2.61 5.78 0.53
CA PRO A 68 -1.48 6.38 1.23
C PRO A 68 -0.81 5.37 2.16
N GLY A 69 0.43 5.66 2.57
CA GLY A 69 1.13 5.01 3.66
C GLY A 69 1.41 5.97 4.82
N ASN A 70 2.22 5.54 5.76
CA ASN A 70 2.49 6.34 6.96
C ASN A 70 3.38 7.56 6.69
N HIS A 71 4.15 7.58 5.63
CA HIS A 71 4.92 8.74 5.20
C HIS A 71 4.09 9.74 4.38
N ASP A 72 2.88 9.39 3.94
CA ASP A 72 2.00 10.24 3.14
C ASP A 72 1.19 11.21 4.02
N LEU A 73 1.87 12.10 4.73
CA LEU A 73 1.28 13.01 5.71
C LEU A 73 0.18 13.89 5.12
N PHE A 74 0.23 14.19 3.82
CA PHE A 74 -0.77 14.98 3.11
C PHE A 74 -2.18 14.38 3.20
N ALA A 75 -2.27 13.07 3.36
CA ALA A 75 -3.53 12.34 3.30
C ALA A 75 -4.37 12.45 4.59
N GLN A 76 -3.75 12.87 5.71
CA GLN A 76 -4.44 13.11 7.00
C GLN A 76 -4.45 14.59 7.42
N ARG A 77 -3.94 15.51 6.59
CA ARG A 77 -3.83 16.91 6.95
C ARG A 77 -4.76 17.78 6.12
N ASP A 78 -5.72 18.40 6.79
CA ASP A 78 -6.66 19.35 6.17
C ASP A 78 -6.18 20.80 6.23
N ASP A 79 -5.15 21.07 7.02
CA ASP A 79 -4.59 22.41 7.26
C ASP A 79 -3.60 22.88 6.19
N VAL A 80 -3.36 22.09 5.15
CA VAL A 80 -2.51 22.48 4.03
C VAL A 80 -3.30 23.26 2.98
N PRO A 81 -2.76 24.38 2.48
CA PRO A 81 -3.47 25.26 1.55
C PRO A 81 -3.64 24.65 0.14
N THR A 82 -2.77 23.72 -0.23
CA THR A 82 -2.82 23.09 -1.55
C THR A 82 -3.38 21.68 -1.43
N LYS A 83 -4.37 21.34 -2.25
CA LYS A 83 -4.92 19.98 -2.32
C LYS A 83 -4.27 19.17 -3.43
N ALA A 84 -4.16 17.85 -3.20
CA ALA A 84 -3.76 16.92 -4.25
C ALA A 84 -4.86 16.82 -5.30
N VAL A 85 -4.47 16.90 -6.57
CA VAL A 85 -5.34 16.75 -7.73
C VAL A 85 -4.90 15.49 -8.47
N TRP A 86 -5.83 14.57 -8.63
CA TRP A 86 -5.57 13.27 -9.23
C TRP A 86 -6.02 13.23 -10.68
N PRO A 87 -5.24 12.67 -11.62
CA PRO A 87 -5.69 12.37 -12.97
C PRO A 87 -6.93 11.48 -12.98
N SER A 88 -7.71 11.52 -14.05
CA SER A 88 -8.98 10.79 -14.16
C SER A 88 -8.85 9.27 -14.10
N ASN A 89 -7.67 8.75 -14.41
CA ASN A 89 -7.34 7.32 -14.32
C ASN A 89 -6.70 6.93 -12.98
N VAL A 90 -6.73 7.82 -11.96
CA VAL A 90 -6.20 7.56 -10.62
C VAL A 90 -7.33 7.53 -9.59
N HIS A 91 -7.48 6.41 -8.93
CA HIS A 91 -8.39 6.18 -7.82
C HIS A 91 -7.60 6.23 -6.51
N PHE A 92 -7.51 7.41 -5.90
CA PHE A 92 -6.94 7.55 -4.56
C PHE A 92 -7.98 7.14 -3.52
N ILE A 93 -7.69 6.10 -2.74
CA ILE A 93 -8.64 5.51 -1.82
C ILE A 93 -8.10 5.41 -0.39
N VAL A 94 -8.96 5.74 0.57
CA VAL A 94 -8.75 5.58 2.01
C VAL A 94 -10.01 4.97 2.58
N ASP A 95 -9.91 3.81 3.18
CA ASP A 95 -11.01 3.08 3.83
C ASP A 95 -12.29 3.00 2.97
N ARG A 96 -12.14 2.51 1.75
CA ARG A 96 -13.28 2.30 0.85
C ARG A 96 -13.02 1.22 -0.19
N VAL A 97 -14.11 0.76 -0.80
CA VAL A 97 -14.09 -0.12 -1.97
C VAL A 97 -14.31 0.71 -3.23
N VAL A 98 -13.58 0.39 -4.26
CA VAL A 98 -13.81 0.87 -5.64
C VAL A 98 -13.98 -0.33 -6.57
N GLU A 99 -14.69 -0.12 -7.67
CA GLU A 99 -14.77 -1.08 -8.76
C GLU A 99 -13.94 -0.57 -9.93
N VAL A 100 -12.91 -1.29 -10.30
CA VAL A 100 -11.98 -0.93 -11.38
C VAL A 100 -11.77 -2.15 -12.26
N LYS A 101 -12.02 -2.01 -13.58
CA LYS A 101 -11.87 -3.10 -14.56
C LYS A 101 -12.65 -4.37 -14.19
N GLY A 102 -13.80 -4.24 -13.49
CA GLY A 102 -14.64 -5.36 -13.05
C GLY A 102 -14.16 -6.07 -11.78
N PHE A 103 -13.13 -5.54 -11.09
CA PHE A 103 -12.65 -6.02 -9.80
C PHE A 103 -13.08 -5.09 -8.68
N ARG A 104 -13.57 -5.68 -7.58
CA ARG A 104 -13.82 -4.97 -6.32
C ARG A 104 -12.53 -4.88 -5.52
N ILE A 105 -12.03 -3.65 -5.36
CA ILE A 105 -10.75 -3.37 -4.73
C ILE A 105 -10.98 -2.57 -3.45
N ALA A 106 -10.58 -3.12 -2.30
CA ALA A 106 -10.59 -2.40 -1.02
C ALA A 106 -9.20 -1.88 -0.69
N GLY A 107 -9.12 -0.68 -0.14
CA GLY A 107 -7.85 -0.08 0.29
C GLY A 107 -7.91 0.53 1.67
N SER A 108 -6.93 0.21 2.52
CA SER A 108 -6.82 0.72 3.89
C SER A 108 -5.36 0.99 4.25
N PRO A 109 -5.01 2.22 4.69
CA PRO A 109 -3.64 2.63 4.92
C PRO A 109 -3.11 2.37 6.33
N TRP A 110 -3.97 1.98 7.26
CA TRP A 110 -3.65 1.92 8.70
C TRP A 110 -2.55 0.93 9.02
N ILE A 111 -1.67 1.33 9.95
CA ILE A 111 -0.50 0.58 10.40
C ILE A 111 -0.50 0.39 11.91
N PRO A 112 0.22 -0.65 12.42
CA PRO A 112 0.49 -0.80 13.86
C PRO A 112 1.23 0.40 14.46
N PRO A 113 1.23 0.54 15.80
CA PRO A 113 1.92 1.65 16.46
C PRO A 113 3.44 1.61 16.26
N ILE A 114 4.03 2.76 15.94
CA ILE A 114 5.49 2.96 15.80
C ILE A 114 5.96 3.99 16.84
N SER A 115 5.49 5.24 16.72
CA SER A 115 5.94 6.35 17.56
C SER A 115 4.86 7.38 17.86
N GLY A 116 3.66 7.23 17.35
CA GLY A 116 2.53 8.15 17.48
C GLY A 116 2.68 9.43 16.65
N ARG A 117 3.57 9.45 15.64
CA ARG A 117 3.85 10.64 14.81
C ARG A 117 3.56 10.45 13.33
N TRP A 118 3.40 9.21 12.89
CA TRP A 118 3.18 8.88 11.49
C TRP A 118 1.70 9.02 11.10
N ALA A 119 1.44 9.21 9.83
CA ALA A 119 0.08 9.14 9.33
C ALA A 119 -0.46 7.70 9.49
N PHE A 120 -1.76 7.57 9.70
CA PHE A 120 -2.47 6.29 9.79
C PHE A 120 -1.92 5.32 10.85
N GLU A 121 -1.16 5.81 11.82
CA GLU A 121 -0.64 5.03 12.93
C GLU A 121 -1.74 4.81 13.98
N THR A 122 -1.99 3.56 14.34
CA THR A 122 -2.98 3.19 15.35
C THR A 122 -2.35 3.09 16.75
N ARG A 123 -3.17 2.96 17.77
CA ARG A 123 -2.72 2.85 19.16
C ARG A 123 -2.26 1.45 19.53
N ASP A 124 -2.92 0.45 18.97
CA ASP A 124 -2.69 -0.98 19.20
C ASP A 124 -3.40 -1.85 18.15
N GLU A 125 -3.23 -3.16 18.21
CA GLU A 125 -3.88 -4.13 17.32
C GLU A 125 -5.42 -4.11 17.40
N ALA A 126 -6.02 -3.79 18.54
CA ALA A 126 -7.48 -3.69 18.67
C ALA A 126 -8.02 -2.46 17.94
N ASP A 127 -7.30 -1.35 18.03
CA ASP A 127 -7.59 -0.13 17.26
C ASP A 127 -7.46 -0.40 15.75
N LEU A 128 -6.40 -1.07 15.35
CA LEU A 128 -6.18 -1.47 13.95
C LEU A 128 -7.27 -2.43 13.45
N ALA A 129 -7.74 -3.38 14.27
CA ALA A 129 -8.85 -4.26 13.94
C ALA A 129 -10.14 -3.47 13.67
N SER A 130 -10.40 -2.42 14.45
CA SER A 130 -11.58 -1.55 14.25
C SER A 130 -11.51 -0.79 12.91
N HIS A 131 -10.30 -0.40 12.50
CA HIS A 131 -10.07 0.23 11.19
C HIS A 131 -10.24 -0.74 10.02
N PHE A 132 -10.09 -2.05 10.20
CA PHE A 132 -10.32 -3.04 9.14
C PHE A 132 -11.73 -3.63 9.15
N ALA A 133 -12.55 -3.36 10.19
CA ALA A 133 -13.86 -3.98 10.36
C ALA A 133 -14.86 -3.65 9.23
N TRP A 134 -14.71 -2.49 8.57
CA TRP A 134 -15.56 -2.04 7.47
C TRP A 134 -15.34 -2.83 6.17
N ILE A 135 -14.19 -3.50 5.99
CA ILE A 135 -13.84 -4.18 4.74
C ILE A 135 -14.84 -5.32 4.49
N PRO A 136 -15.63 -5.28 3.40
CA PRO A 136 -16.68 -6.27 3.18
C PRO A 136 -16.12 -7.56 2.59
N GLU A 137 -16.88 -8.63 2.71
CA GLU A 137 -16.65 -9.86 1.95
C GLU A 137 -16.87 -9.63 0.45
N GLY A 138 -16.31 -10.51 -0.39
CA GLY A 138 -16.43 -10.42 -1.84
C GLY A 138 -15.57 -9.31 -2.48
N VAL A 139 -14.55 -8.85 -1.79
CA VAL A 139 -13.45 -8.06 -2.35
C VAL A 139 -12.52 -9.01 -3.13
N ASP A 140 -12.16 -8.62 -4.35
CA ASP A 140 -11.22 -9.39 -5.17
C ASP A 140 -9.76 -9.09 -4.82
N ILE A 141 -9.46 -7.81 -4.60
CA ILE A 141 -8.11 -7.30 -4.29
C ILE A 141 -8.18 -6.45 -3.03
N LEU A 142 -7.35 -6.80 -2.05
CA LEU A 142 -7.15 -6.00 -0.85
C LEU A 142 -5.79 -5.31 -0.92
N ILE A 143 -5.78 -4.00 -0.68
CA ILE A 143 -4.56 -3.20 -0.64
C ILE A 143 -4.43 -2.62 0.77
N THR A 144 -3.34 -2.94 1.46
CA THR A 144 -3.02 -2.39 2.78
C THR A 144 -1.58 -1.87 2.78
N HIS A 145 -1.27 -0.89 3.64
CA HIS A 145 0.11 -0.46 3.73
C HIS A 145 0.92 -1.45 4.60
N THR A 146 0.41 -1.80 5.80
CA THR A 146 1.04 -2.81 6.64
C THR A 146 0.88 -4.24 6.09
N PRO A 147 1.86 -5.16 6.26
CA PRO A 147 1.68 -6.57 5.96
C PRO A 147 0.83 -7.27 7.05
N PRO A 148 0.18 -8.41 6.72
CA PRO A 148 -0.42 -9.29 7.73
C PRO A 148 0.66 -10.04 8.50
N PHE A 149 0.37 -10.44 9.74
CA PHE A 149 1.20 -11.39 10.46
C PHE A 149 1.12 -12.77 9.82
N VAL A 150 2.28 -13.29 9.41
CA VAL A 150 2.46 -14.66 8.90
C VAL A 150 3.79 -15.18 9.42
N GLU A 151 3.77 -16.25 10.22
CA GLU A 151 4.86 -16.66 11.11
C GLU A 151 6.25 -16.76 10.45
N ASP A 152 6.31 -17.16 9.17
CA ASP A 152 7.58 -17.33 8.43
C ASP A 152 7.76 -16.32 7.27
N TRP A 153 6.95 -15.27 7.22
CA TRP A 153 6.93 -14.38 6.05
C TRP A 153 7.03 -12.87 6.37
N ASP A 154 6.40 -12.40 7.46
CA ASP A 154 6.36 -10.98 7.84
C ASP A 154 7.61 -10.53 8.60
N VAL A 155 8.67 -11.32 8.52
CA VAL A 155 9.92 -11.10 9.24
C VAL A 155 10.79 -10.05 8.53
N ASP A 156 11.18 -9.01 9.23
CA ASP A 156 12.25 -8.11 8.79
C ASP A 156 13.61 -8.69 9.19
N VAL A 157 14.30 -9.22 8.19
CA VAL A 157 15.61 -9.86 8.38
C VAL A 157 16.76 -8.88 8.59
N SER A 158 16.55 -7.58 8.35
CA SER A 158 17.57 -6.55 8.53
C SER A 158 17.71 -6.11 9.99
N LEU A 159 16.62 -6.21 10.76
CA LEU A 159 16.60 -5.70 12.12
C LEU A 159 17.09 -6.75 13.12
N GLN A 160 18.09 -6.40 13.89
CA GLN A 160 18.58 -7.16 15.04
C GLN A 160 17.66 -6.95 16.26
N THR A 161 16.35 -7.12 16.08
CA THR A 161 15.35 -6.94 17.13
C THR A 161 14.98 -8.28 17.78
N GLN A 162 14.47 -8.23 19.00
CA GLN A 162 13.99 -9.42 19.72
C GLN A 162 12.68 -9.98 19.16
N SER A 163 11.96 -9.21 18.33
CA SER A 163 10.76 -9.63 17.62
C SER A 163 10.89 -9.17 16.17
N PRO A 164 11.21 -10.07 15.25
CA PRO A 164 11.37 -9.74 13.84
C PRO A 164 10.02 -9.55 13.11
N HIS A 165 8.90 -9.85 13.77
CA HIS A 165 7.57 -9.78 13.18
C HIS A 165 7.01 -8.36 13.27
N PHE A 166 6.69 -7.77 12.12
CA PHE A 166 6.07 -6.44 11.97
C PHE A 166 4.67 -6.51 11.36
N GLY A 167 4.22 -7.70 10.97
CA GLY A 167 2.89 -7.92 10.40
C GLY A 167 1.78 -7.82 11.45
N SER A 168 0.59 -7.39 11.02
CA SER A 168 -0.59 -7.22 11.84
C SER A 168 -1.41 -8.50 11.96
N ARG A 169 -1.71 -8.92 13.19
CA ARG A 169 -2.65 -10.02 13.49
C ARG A 169 -4.08 -9.63 13.13
N ALA A 170 -4.46 -8.37 13.33
CA ALA A 170 -5.77 -7.85 12.94
C ALA A 170 -5.97 -7.93 11.42
N LEU A 171 -4.93 -7.63 10.64
CA LEU A 171 -5.01 -7.77 9.18
C LEU A 171 -5.06 -9.25 8.76
N ALA A 172 -4.28 -10.14 9.39
CA ALA A 172 -4.36 -11.59 9.10
C ALA A 172 -5.77 -12.14 9.35
N ALA A 173 -6.41 -11.77 10.47
CA ALA A 173 -7.79 -12.11 10.78
C ALA A 173 -8.78 -11.50 9.75
N THR A 174 -8.53 -10.27 9.30
CA THR A 174 -9.33 -9.63 8.27
C THR A 174 -9.23 -10.34 6.93
N ILE A 175 -8.04 -10.73 6.48
CA ILE A 175 -7.84 -11.51 5.25
C ILE A 175 -8.57 -12.86 5.35
N THR A 176 -8.50 -13.53 6.51
CA THR A 176 -9.21 -14.78 6.77
C THR A 176 -10.74 -14.63 6.67
N ARG A 177 -11.29 -13.49 7.10
CA ARG A 177 -12.72 -13.17 6.99
C ARG A 177 -13.13 -12.80 5.57
N VAL A 178 -12.38 -11.89 4.93
CA VAL A 178 -12.70 -11.29 3.61
C VAL A 178 -12.40 -12.24 2.46
N LYS A 179 -11.31 -13.00 2.55
CA LYS A 179 -10.80 -13.98 1.56
C LYS A 179 -10.63 -13.36 0.17
N PRO A 180 -9.91 -12.23 0.03
CA PRO A 180 -9.62 -11.68 -1.28
C PRO A 180 -8.77 -12.66 -2.10
N LYS A 181 -8.81 -12.57 -3.43
CA LYS A 181 -7.93 -13.38 -4.30
C LYS A 181 -6.48 -12.94 -4.18
N LEU A 182 -6.27 -11.62 -4.10
CA LEU A 182 -4.96 -10.99 -3.98
C LEU A 182 -4.95 -10.01 -2.81
N ALA A 183 -3.84 -9.96 -2.08
CA ALA A 183 -3.54 -8.91 -1.12
C ALA A 183 -2.15 -8.32 -1.41
N PHE A 184 -2.08 -7.00 -1.52
CA PHE A 184 -0.84 -6.27 -1.70
C PHE A 184 -0.56 -5.41 -0.48
N CYS A 185 0.67 -5.44 0.02
CA CYS A 185 1.15 -4.63 1.13
C CYS A 185 2.55 -4.07 0.86
N GLY A 186 3.03 -3.23 1.75
CA GLY A 186 4.35 -2.63 1.74
C GLY A 186 4.89 -2.44 3.17
N HIS A 187 5.40 -1.24 3.46
CA HIS A 187 5.81 -0.77 4.78
C HIS A 187 7.09 -1.41 5.33
N ILE A 188 7.26 -2.72 5.19
CA ILE A 188 8.44 -3.44 5.65
C ILE A 188 9.36 -3.66 4.44
N HIS A 189 10.30 -2.74 4.25
CA HIS A 189 11.17 -2.69 3.06
C HIS A 189 12.02 -3.94 2.90
N THR A 190 12.50 -4.49 4.01
CA THR A 190 13.40 -5.65 4.05
C THR A 190 12.69 -6.96 4.36
N GLY A 191 11.36 -6.94 4.34
CA GLY A 191 10.54 -8.14 4.52
C GLY A 191 10.69 -9.14 3.39
N ASP A 192 10.05 -10.30 3.54
CA ASP A 192 10.03 -11.33 2.51
C ASP A 192 9.18 -10.86 1.31
N HIS A 193 9.78 -10.82 0.12
CA HIS A 193 9.12 -10.44 -1.14
C HIS A 193 8.60 -11.64 -1.95
N ARG A 194 8.74 -12.88 -1.42
CA ARG A 194 8.11 -14.05 -2.04
C ARG A 194 6.60 -13.99 -1.84
N ALA A 195 5.86 -14.58 -2.78
CA ALA A 195 4.42 -14.77 -2.60
C ALA A 195 4.14 -15.67 -1.40
N HIS A 196 3.14 -15.30 -0.60
CA HIS A 196 2.61 -16.14 0.45
C HIS A 196 1.18 -16.56 0.12
N ASP A 197 0.90 -17.85 0.16
CA ASP A 197 -0.43 -18.42 -0.07
C ASP A 197 -1.14 -18.67 1.27
N MET A 198 -2.07 -17.80 1.63
CA MET A 198 -2.93 -18.03 2.80
C MET A 198 -4.11 -18.93 2.39
N VAL A 199 -4.08 -20.19 2.83
CA VAL A 199 -5.13 -21.17 2.55
C VAL A 199 -6.24 -21.07 3.59
N HIS A 200 -7.47 -20.87 3.14
CA HIS A 200 -8.65 -20.75 3.99
C HIS A 200 -9.35 -22.10 4.19
N GLU A 201 -10.14 -22.25 5.27
CA GLU A 201 -10.85 -23.51 5.61
C GLU A 201 -11.74 -24.03 4.48
N ASN A 202 -12.29 -23.16 3.65
CA ASN A 202 -13.12 -23.50 2.50
C ASN A 202 -12.32 -23.84 1.22
N GLY A 203 -10.99 -23.94 1.30
CA GLY A 203 -10.09 -24.25 0.20
C GLY A 203 -9.76 -23.07 -0.72
N LEU A 204 -10.32 -21.86 -0.48
CA LEU A 204 -9.89 -20.67 -1.20
C LEU A 204 -8.48 -20.28 -0.77
N ILE A 205 -7.77 -19.61 -1.67
CA ILE A 205 -6.40 -19.12 -1.44
C ILE A 205 -6.37 -17.61 -1.65
N THR A 206 -5.84 -16.88 -0.68
CA THR A 206 -5.41 -15.50 -0.86
C THR A 206 -3.90 -15.48 -1.13
N LYS A 207 -3.49 -14.94 -2.26
CA LYS A 207 -2.07 -14.69 -2.53
C LYS A 207 -1.68 -13.32 -1.99
N ILE A 208 -0.69 -13.28 -1.11
CA ILE A 208 -0.20 -12.08 -0.43
C ILE A 208 1.18 -11.73 -0.98
N TYR A 209 1.40 -10.43 -1.26
CA TYR A 209 2.65 -9.91 -1.80
C TYR A 209 3.06 -8.65 -1.04
N ASN A 210 4.28 -8.66 -0.50
CA ASN A 210 4.97 -7.43 -0.15
C ASN A 210 5.56 -6.85 -1.44
N VAL A 211 5.10 -5.67 -1.81
CA VAL A 211 5.47 -5.00 -3.06
C VAL A 211 6.31 -3.73 -2.81
N SER A 212 6.94 -3.62 -1.63
CA SER A 212 7.91 -2.57 -1.34
C SER A 212 9.02 -2.58 -2.36
N ARG A 213 9.38 -1.41 -2.88
CA ARG A 213 10.38 -1.28 -3.93
C ARG A 213 11.78 -0.94 -3.41
N LEU A 214 11.84 -0.19 -2.32
CA LEU A 214 13.09 0.32 -1.79
C LEU A 214 13.58 -0.55 -0.63
N ASP A 215 14.90 -0.55 -0.40
CA ASP A 215 15.51 -1.07 0.81
C ASP A 215 15.44 -0.06 1.98
N GLU A 216 16.00 -0.41 3.12
CA GLU A 216 16.05 0.44 4.31
C GLU A 216 16.90 1.71 4.15
N ASP A 217 17.79 1.74 3.16
CA ASP A 217 18.55 2.93 2.76
C ASP A 217 17.81 3.78 1.71
N TYR A 218 16.55 3.44 1.40
CA TYR A 218 15.73 4.08 0.36
C TYR A 218 16.31 3.98 -1.05
N ARG A 219 17.05 2.89 -1.34
CA ARG A 219 17.56 2.57 -2.67
C ARG A 219 16.65 1.57 -3.36
N ILE A 220 16.56 1.64 -4.69
CA ILE A 220 15.82 0.64 -5.47
C ILE A 220 16.48 -0.73 -5.27
N ALA A 221 15.72 -1.67 -4.72
CA ALA A 221 16.19 -3.02 -4.40
C ALA A 221 15.32 -4.12 -5.02
N PHE A 222 14.04 -3.86 -5.25
CA PHE A 222 13.09 -4.87 -5.70
C PHE A 222 12.37 -4.42 -6.97
N GLU A 223 12.12 -5.39 -7.87
CA GLU A 223 11.34 -5.16 -9.07
C GLU A 223 9.85 -5.08 -8.72
N PRO A 224 9.07 -4.27 -9.44
CA PRO A 224 7.63 -4.26 -9.29
C PRO A 224 7.02 -5.65 -9.54
N PHE A 225 5.99 -5.98 -8.77
CA PHE A 225 5.22 -7.18 -9.04
C PHE A 225 4.45 -7.04 -10.35
N VAL A 226 4.51 -8.07 -11.19
CA VAL A 226 3.74 -8.14 -12.44
C VAL A 226 3.08 -9.52 -12.53
N SER A 227 1.77 -9.54 -12.71
CA SER A 227 1.01 -10.79 -12.92
C SER A 227 -0.13 -10.59 -13.91
N GLU A 228 -0.56 -11.70 -14.51
CA GLU A 228 -1.79 -11.77 -15.32
C GLU A 228 -2.85 -12.55 -14.52
N LEU A 229 -4.06 -11.97 -14.40
CA LEU A 229 -5.27 -12.59 -13.86
C LEU A 229 -6.24 -12.95 -14.98
#